data_de3e97a990da26f58d11a20c7682d4d9
#
_entry.id   de3e97a990da26f58d11a20c7682d4d9
#
_cell.length_a   1.000
_cell.length_b   1.000
_cell.length_c   1.000
_cell.angle_alpha   90.00
_cell.angle_beta   90.00
_cell.angle_gamma   90.00
#
_symmetry.space_group_name_H-M   'P 1'
#
loop_
_entity.id
_entity.type
_entity.pdbx_description
1 polymer ?
#
loop_
_entity_poly.entity_id
_entity_poly.type
_entity_poly.pdbx_seq_one_letter_code
_entity_poly.pdbx_strand_id
1 'polypeptide(L)'
;MAKWLYSIGSFAARKAWAVIAIWVLVIAGVAGTYSAFHGQLKTTFTMPGTETQRLTDELASRFPDANRGTGQVIVTTGDGSRITDEQKQAFVNKLNSLKNENSAVDDVSDPFATEQQIADGRKQLEEGKQKLDAAPKQIEDGKKQLRDAQKKADDGKAQLEAAQKQLDAAREQARAAGALESMREQLGSQQAQIDAQRAQLAESQKQLDTKAAELADSEKKLPEQQAELARKSALLDLTSDYRTVSEDGSTA
;
A
#
# COMPACT_ATOMS: atom_id res chain seq x y z
N MET A 1 75.61 18.48 -33.27
CA MET A 1 74.20 18.71 -33.33
C MET A 1 73.75 19.54 -34.53
N ALA A 2 74.49 20.61 -34.90
CA ALA A 2 74.10 21.51 -36.00
C ALA A 2 73.96 20.80 -37.37
N LYS A 3 74.86 19.87 -37.71
CA LYS A 3 74.79 19.11 -38.98
C LYS A 3 73.51 18.22 -39.13
N TRP A 4 72.98 17.70 -38.05
CA TRP A 4 71.74 16.87 -38.07
C TRP A 4 70.51 17.76 -38.31
N LEU A 5 70.44 18.90 -37.63
CA LEU A 5 69.35 19.85 -37.83
C LEU A 5 69.36 20.47 -39.26
N TYR A 6 70.54 20.73 -39.81
CA TYR A 6 70.69 21.23 -41.19
C TYR A 6 70.23 20.10 -42.22
N SER A 7 70.59 18.82 -41.97
CA SER A 7 70.21 17.74 -42.85
C SER A 7 68.68 17.55 -42.84
N ILE A 8 68.01 17.60 -41.66
CA ILE A 8 66.57 17.49 -41.54
C ILE A 8 65.88 18.71 -42.19
N GLY A 9 66.40 19.90 -42.00
CA GLY A 9 65.84 21.13 -42.64
C GLY A 9 65.97 21.10 -44.16
N SER A 10 67.14 20.66 -44.71
CA SER A 10 67.35 20.57 -46.13
C SER A 10 66.52 19.43 -46.78
N PHE A 11 66.31 18.34 -46.10
CA PHE A 11 65.42 17.26 -46.53
C PHE A 11 63.94 17.76 -46.56
N ALA A 12 63.52 18.46 -45.52
CA ALA A 12 62.18 19.04 -45.41
C ALA A 12 61.90 20.05 -46.55
N ALA A 13 62.90 20.91 -46.84
CA ALA A 13 62.77 21.90 -47.93
C ALA A 13 62.75 21.25 -49.34
N ARG A 14 63.52 20.20 -49.56
CA ARG A 14 63.63 19.53 -50.85
C ARG A 14 62.48 18.50 -51.11
N LYS A 15 61.91 17.90 -50.07
CA LYS A 15 60.85 16.92 -50.15
C LYS A 15 59.67 17.28 -49.24
N ALA A 16 59.17 18.49 -49.38
CA ALA A 16 58.06 19.00 -48.56
C ALA A 16 56.84 18.07 -48.57
N TRP A 17 56.53 17.49 -49.72
CA TRP A 17 55.45 16.50 -49.83
C TRP A 17 55.64 15.23 -48.97
N ALA A 18 56.88 14.75 -48.86
CA ALA A 18 57.18 13.59 -48.02
C ALA A 18 57.00 13.93 -46.52
N VAL A 19 57.37 15.13 -46.10
CA VAL A 19 57.17 15.59 -44.71
C VAL A 19 55.68 15.77 -44.39
N ILE A 20 54.91 16.32 -45.33
CA ILE A 20 53.46 16.45 -45.17
C ILE A 20 52.83 15.05 -45.08
N ALA A 21 53.22 14.10 -45.94
CA ALA A 21 52.71 12.71 -45.89
C ALA A 21 53.02 12.02 -44.56
N ILE A 22 54.21 12.23 -43.99
CA ILE A 22 54.56 11.68 -42.66
C ILE A 22 53.67 12.29 -41.56
N TRP A 23 53.43 13.61 -41.60
CA TRP A 23 52.55 14.27 -40.65
C TRP A 23 51.09 13.82 -40.75
N VAL A 24 50.59 13.62 -41.98
CA VAL A 24 49.25 13.08 -42.21
C VAL A 24 49.15 11.65 -41.63
N LEU A 25 50.18 10.80 -41.82
CA LEU A 25 50.20 9.47 -41.25
C LEU A 25 50.22 9.49 -39.71
N VAL A 26 51.00 10.42 -39.10
CA VAL A 26 51.06 10.60 -37.66
C VAL A 26 49.70 11.04 -37.13
N ILE A 27 49.05 12.01 -37.74
CA ILE A 27 47.72 12.49 -37.35
C ILE A 27 46.69 11.40 -37.54
N ALA A 28 46.71 10.66 -38.64
CA ALA A 28 45.82 9.56 -38.88
C ALA A 28 46.01 8.41 -37.87
N GLY A 29 47.27 8.12 -37.50
CA GLY A 29 47.62 7.16 -36.47
C GLY A 29 47.09 7.56 -35.08
N VAL A 30 47.27 8.81 -34.68
CA VAL A 30 46.74 9.35 -33.43
C VAL A 30 45.21 9.39 -33.43
N ALA A 31 44.58 9.82 -34.51
CA ALA A 31 43.11 9.82 -34.64
C ALA A 31 42.56 8.38 -34.64
N GLY A 32 43.23 7.45 -35.31
CA GLY A 32 42.85 6.02 -35.32
C GLY A 32 42.98 5.38 -33.95
N THR A 33 44.07 5.63 -33.21
CA THR A 33 44.21 5.14 -31.83
C THR A 33 43.21 5.79 -30.89
N TYR A 34 42.97 7.10 -31.03
CA TYR A 34 41.94 7.79 -30.25
C TYR A 34 40.56 7.20 -30.50
N SER A 35 40.14 6.95 -31.75
CA SER A 35 38.84 6.36 -32.09
C SER A 35 38.70 4.90 -31.62
N ALA A 36 39.81 4.14 -31.61
CA ALA A 36 39.82 2.76 -31.17
C ALA A 36 39.84 2.60 -29.62
N PHE A 37 40.42 3.56 -28.93
CA PHE A 37 40.65 3.50 -27.47
C PHE A 37 39.93 4.59 -26.67
N HIS A 38 39.08 5.44 -27.30
CA HIS A 38 38.27 6.36 -26.52
C HIS A 38 37.19 5.51 -25.76
N GLY A 39 37.53 5.12 -24.53
CA GLY A 39 36.56 4.60 -23.62
C GLY A 39 35.56 5.69 -23.25
N GLN A 40 34.29 5.33 -23.05
CA GLN A 40 33.32 6.24 -22.49
C GLN A 40 33.88 6.78 -21.16
N LEU A 41 34.04 8.08 -21.06
CA LEU A 41 34.35 8.73 -19.80
C LEU A 41 33.19 8.46 -18.84
N LYS A 42 33.35 7.41 -18.01
CA LYS A 42 32.44 7.16 -16.92
C LYS A 42 32.65 8.27 -15.89
N THR A 43 31.68 9.16 -15.76
CA THR A 43 31.64 10.21 -14.74
C THR A 43 31.32 9.65 -13.35
N THR A 44 31.38 8.33 -13.19
CA THR A 44 31.11 7.69 -11.90
C THR A 44 32.38 7.74 -11.06
N PHE A 45 32.37 8.54 -10.04
CA PHE A 45 33.42 8.59 -9.02
C PHE A 45 33.31 7.29 -8.20
N THR A 46 34.03 6.25 -8.57
CA THR A 46 34.14 5.04 -7.78
C THR A 46 35.44 5.12 -6.97
N MET A 47 35.35 4.97 -5.66
CA MET A 47 36.51 4.78 -4.79
C MET A 47 36.64 3.28 -4.46
N PRO A 48 37.42 2.53 -5.27
CA PRO A 48 37.56 1.08 -5.06
C PRO A 48 38.18 0.80 -3.69
N GLY A 49 37.59 -0.15 -2.94
CA GLY A 49 38.11 -0.59 -1.65
C GLY A 49 37.56 0.14 -0.44
N THR A 50 36.64 1.06 -0.59
CA THR A 50 35.94 1.71 0.54
C THR A 50 34.70 0.91 0.96
N GLU A 51 34.38 0.97 2.26
CA GLU A 51 33.16 0.33 2.80
C GLU A 51 31.87 0.88 2.16
N THR A 52 31.90 2.18 1.83
CA THR A 52 30.81 2.84 1.11
C THR A 52 30.59 2.24 -0.27
N GLN A 53 31.67 1.92 -1.01
CA GLN A 53 31.54 1.28 -2.32
C GLN A 53 30.95 -0.12 -2.20
N ARG A 54 31.40 -0.88 -1.19
CA ARG A 54 30.85 -2.22 -0.95
C ARG A 54 29.38 -2.21 -0.58
N LEU A 55 28.94 -1.25 0.25
CA LEU A 55 27.53 -1.04 0.57
C LEU A 55 26.73 -0.62 -0.66
N THR A 56 27.28 0.25 -1.51
CA THR A 56 26.63 0.67 -2.77
C THR A 56 26.48 -0.51 -3.73
N ASP A 57 27.52 -1.35 -3.86
CA ASP A 57 27.47 -2.53 -4.70
C ASP A 57 26.49 -3.60 -4.15
N GLU A 58 26.41 -3.76 -2.82
CA GLU A 58 25.44 -4.63 -2.17
C GLU A 58 24.00 -4.09 -2.35
N LEU A 59 23.78 -2.79 -2.19
CA LEU A 59 22.50 -2.15 -2.48
C LEU A 59 22.10 -2.34 -3.95
N ALA A 60 23.04 -2.11 -4.88
CA ALA A 60 22.79 -2.31 -6.31
C ALA A 60 22.44 -3.75 -6.67
N SER A 61 23.04 -4.73 -5.96
CA SER A 61 22.75 -6.14 -6.18
C SER A 61 21.40 -6.57 -5.60
N ARG A 62 21.00 -6.01 -4.45
CA ARG A 62 19.73 -6.32 -3.78
C ARG A 62 18.55 -5.50 -4.33
N PHE A 63 18.83 -4.28 -4.79
CA PHE A 63 17.85 -3.33 -5.30
C PHE A 63 18.35 -2.75 -6.63
N PRO A 64 18.31 -3.53 -7.74
CA PRO A 64 18.80 -3.09 -9.04
C PRO A 64 18.13 -1.79 -9.52
N ASP A 65 16.89 -1.56 -9.13
CA ASP A 65 16.12 -0.36 -9.50
C ASP A 65 16.57 0.91 -8.74
N ALA A 66 17.15 0.77 -7.55
CA ALA A 66 17.64 1.91 -6.76
C ALA A 66 18.91 2.55 -7.33
N ASN A 67 19.63 1.85 -8.24
CA ASN A 67 20.88 2.34 -8.85
C ASN A 67 20.67 2.94 -10.25
N ARG A 68 19.41 3.12 -10.67
CA ARG A 68 19.08 3.78 -11.93
C ARG A 68 19.25 5.27 -11.81
N GLY A 69 19.73 5.91 -12.88
CA GLY A 69 19.78 7.36 -12.95
C GLY A 69 18.37 7.95 -12.92
N THR A 70 18.11 8.90 -12.04
CA THR A 70 16.85 9.63 -11.99
C THR A 70 17.02 10.98 -12.68
N GLY A 71 16.09 11.32 -13.56
CA GLY A 71 15.95 12.63 -14.17
C GLY A 71 14.72 13.34 -13.59
N GLN A 72 14.84 14.63 -13.33
CA GLN A 72 13.71 15.44 -12.90
C GLN A 72 13.34 16.43 -14.01
N VAL A 73 12.07 16.48 -14.34
CA VAL A 73 11.50 17.47 -15.29
C VAL A 73 10.62 18.41 -14.48
N ILE A 74 10.93 19.69 -14.55
CA ILE A 74 10.15 20.74 -13.88
C ILE A 74 9.34 21.46 -14.96
N VAL A 75 8.05 21.54 -14.75
CA VAL A 75 7.11 22.26 -15.62
C VAL A 75 6.53 23.44 -14.88
N THR A 76 6.63 24.61 -15.48
CA THR A 76 6.09 25.87 -14.91
C THR A 76 5.21 26.56 -15.94
N THR A 77 4.18 27.25 -15.47
CA THR A 77 3.44 28.21 -16.27
C THR A 77 4.27 29.49 -16.39
N GLY A 78 4.42 30.01 -17.60
CA GLY A 78 5.28 31.21 -17.83
C GLY A 78 4.77 32.49 -17.16
N ASP A 79 3.50 32.52 -16.78
CA ASP A 79 2.81 33.66 -16.13
C ASP A 79 2.56 33.43 -14.62
N GLY A 80 3.01 32.30 -14.06
CA GLY A 80 2.76 31.94 -12.67
C GLY A 80 1.29 31.55 -12.38
N SER A 81 0.47 31.37 -13.41
CA SER A 81 -0.90 30.90 -13.23
C SER A 81 -0.94 29.40 -12.87
N ARG A 82 -2.05 28.93 -12.29
CA ARG A 82 -2.24 27.51 -12.02
C ARG A 82 -2.28 26.70 -13.32
N ILE A 83 -1.60 25.56 -13.34
CA ILE A 83 -1.62 24.62 -14.47
C ILE A 83 -3.04 24.13 -14.70
N THR A 84 -3.59 24.32 -15.91
CA THR A 84 -4.95 23.87 -16.27
C THR A 84 -5.00 22.36 -16.47
N ASP A 85 -6.21 21.78 -16.46
CA ASP A 85 -6.37 20.33 -16.64
C ASP A 85 -5.96 19.88 -18.04
N GLU A 86 -6.14 20.73 -19.08
CA GLU A 86 -5.64 20.48 -20.42
C GLU A 86 -4.12 20.45 -20.46
N GLN A 87 -3.46 21.37 -19.74
CA GLN A 87 -1.99 21.42 -19.66
C GLN A 87 -1.45 20.20 -18.89
N LYS A 88 -2.13 19.78 -17.80
CA LYS A 88 -1.77 18.54 -17.07
C LYS A 88 -1.83 17.32 -18.00
N GLN A 89 -2.92 17.17 -18.75
CA GLN A 89 -3.08 16.06 -19.67
C GLN A 89 -2.04 16.09 -20.79
N ALA A 90 -1.76 17.25 -21.38
CA ALA A 90 -0.72 17.41 -22.40
C ALA A 90 0.66 17.02 -21.86
N PHE A 91 0.96 17.39 -20.62
CA PHE A 91 2.22 17.03 -19.96
C PHE A 91 2.32 15.53 -19.71
N VAL A 92 1.27 14.91 -19.13
CA VAL A 92 1.24 13.46 -18.88
C VAL A 92 1.37 12.67 -20.19
N ASN A 93 0.71 13.11 -21.24
CA ASN A 93 0.85 12.49 -22.57
C ASN A 93 2.30 12.59 -23.08
N LYS A 94 2.96 13.73 -22.85
CA LYS A 94 4.35 13.92 -23.25
C LYS A 94 5.31 13.06 -22.42
N LEU A 95 5.07 12.93 -21.11
CA LEU A 95 5.82 12.01 -20.24
C LEU A 95 5.70 10.55 -20.74
N ASN A 96 4.49 10.12 -21.03
CA ASN A 96 4.25 8.78 -21.55
C ASN A 96 4.90 8.56 -22.93
N SER A 97 4.94 9.58 -23.79
CA SER A 97 5.65 9.48 -25.08
C SER A 97 7.16 9.33 -24.88
N LEU A 98 7.76 10.02 -23.88
CA LEU A 98 9.18 9.87 -23.55
C LEU A 98 9.52 8.43 -23.13
N LYS A 99 8.66 7.79 -22.33
CA LYS A 99 8.82 6.39 -21.94
C LYS A 99 8.75 5.45 -23.16
N ASN A 100 7.82 5.69 -24.07
CA ASN A 100 7.60 4.82 -25.23
C ASN A 100 8.64 5.02 -26.35
N GLU A 101 9.14 6.24 -26.51
CA GLU A 101 10.05 6.61 -27.61
C GLU A 101 11.52 6.45 -27.22
N ASN A 102 11.84 6.37 -25.93
CA ASN A 102 13.21 6.31 -25.45
C ASN A 102 13.47 5.09 -24.58
N SER A 103 14.19 4.12 -25.12
CA SER A 103 14.55 2.88 -24.39
C SER A 103 15.44 3.09 -23.16
N ALA A 104 16.00 4.30 -22.96
CA ALA A 104 16.75 4.64 -21.76
C ALA A 104 15.84 5.11 -20.59
N VAL A 105 14.55 5.32 -20.87
CA VAL A 105 13.55 5.70 -19.86
C VAL A 105 12.73 4.49 -19.48
N ASP A 106 12.98 3.92 -18.33
CA ASP A 106 12.27 2.74 -17.84
C ASP A 106 10.90 3.09 -17.28
N ASP A 107 10.82 4.17 -16.50
CA ASP A 107 9.57 4.62 -15.89
C ASP A 107 9.49 6.13 -15.77
N VAL A 108 8.28 6.64 -15.75
CA VAL A 108 7.96 8.06 -15.55
C VAL A 108 6.91 8.18 -14.47
N SER A 109 7.12 9.10 -13.54
CA SER A 109 6.16 9.39 -12.48
C SER A 109 5.33 10.62 -12.85
N ASP A 110 4.01 10.46 -12.82
CA ASP A 110 3.06 11.55 -13.01
C ASP A 110 2.91 12.34 -11.68
N PRO A 111 3.33 13.61 -11.63
CA PRO A 111 3.27 14.40 -10.42
C PRO A 111 1.84 14.65 -9.93
N PHE A 112 0.88 14.77 -10.85
CA PHE A 112 -0.51 15.06 -10.51
C PHE A 112 -1.23 13.82 -9.96
N ALA A 113 -0.97 12.65 -10.55
CA ALA A 113 -1.48 11.38 -10.04
C ALA A 113 -0.89 11.07 -8.66
N THR A 114 0.39 11.34 -8.44
CA THR A 114 1.06 11.16 -7.15
C THR A 114 0.45 12.04 -6.07
N GLU A 115 0.23 13.33 -6.37
CA GLU A 115 -0.42 14.27 -5.44
C GLU A 115 -1.84 13.80 -5.06
N GLN A 116 -2.61 13.34 -6.05
CA GLN A 116 -3.95 12.82 -5.83
C GLN A 116 -3.94 11.55 -4.97
N GLN A 117 -3.02 10.62 -5.23
CA GLN A 117 -2.86 9.42 -4.41
C GLN A 117 -2.51 9.74 -2.95
N ILE A 118 -1.66 10.73 -2.71
CA ILE A 118 -1.33 11.21 -1.36
C ILE A 118 -2.56 11.81 -0.69
N ALA A 119 -3.33 12.65 -1.41
CA ALA A 119 -4.55 13.26 -0.88
C ALA A 119 -5.61 12.20 -0.54
N ASP A 120 -5.84 11.23 -1.44
CA ASP A 120 -6.75 10.12 -1.21
C ASP A 120 -6.29 9.22 -0.06
N GLY A 121 -4.99 8.98 0.05
CA GLY A 121 -4.39 8.24 1.17
C GLY A 121 -4.63 8.94 2.51
N ARG A 122 -4.48 10.26 2.58
CA ARG A 122 -4.78 11.06 3.78
C ARG A 122 -6.26 11.00 4.16
N LYS A 123 -7.15 11.11 3.17
CA LYS A 123 -8.59 10.99 3.40
C LYS A 123 -8.96 9.60 3.94
N GLN A 124 -8.44 8.53 3.34
CA GLN A 124 -8.67 7.17 3.82
C GLN A 124 -8.11 6.94 5.23
N LEU A 125 -6.97 7.55 5.55
CA LEU A 125 -6.39 7.51 6.89
C LEU A 125 -7.30 8.18 7.90
N GLU A 126 -7.83 9.37 7.59
CA GLU A 126 -8.74 10.10 8.48
C GLU A 126 -10.06 9.35 8.70
N GLU A 127 -10.65 8.80 7.63
CA GLU A 127 -11.84 7.94 7.74
C GLU A 127 -11.56 6.68 8.57
N GLY A 128 -10.39 6.07 8.38
CA GLY A 128 -9.94 4.92 9.16
C GLY A 128 -9.80 5.26 10.65
N LYS A 129 -9.24 6.42 10.95
CA LYS A 129 -9.06 6.94 12.31
C LYS A 129 -10.39 7.14 13.02
N GLN A 130 -11.34 7.81 12.35
CA GLN A 130 -12.69 8.02 12.89
C GLN A 130 -13.42 6.70 13.19
N LYS A 131 -13.32 5.72 12.29
CA LYS A 131 -13.92 4.38 12.51
C LYS A 131 -13.26 3.67 13.70
N LEU A 132 -11.95 3.78 13.80
CA LEU A 132 -11.17 3.11 14.85
C LEU A 132 -11.41 3.75 16.22
N ASP A 133 -11.56 5.07 16.27
CA ASP A 133 -11.90 5.82 17.50
C ASP A 133 -13.32 5.51 17.99
N ALA A 134 -14.25 5.23 17.07
CA ALA A 134 -15.61 4.81 17.40
C ALA A 134 -15.72 3.33 17.81
N ALA A 135 -14.79 2.48 17.38
CA ALA A 135 -14.87 1.03 17.55
C ALA A 135 -14.93 0.57 19.04
N PRO A 136 -14.16 1.13 20.00
CA PRO A 136 -14.25 0.74 21.39
C PRO A 136 -15.65 0.94 21.97
N LYS A 137 -16.27 2.08 21.64
CA LYS A 137 -17.63 2.38 22.08
C LYS A 137 -18.65 1.42 21.47
N GLN A 138 -18.52 1.12 20.17
CA GLN A 138 -19.41 0.17 19.49
C GLN A 138 -19.29 -1.23 20.10
N ILE A 139 -18.08 -1.66 20.44
CA ILE A 139 -17.83 -2.95 21.11
C ILE A 139 -18.47 -2.96 22.50
N GLU A 140 -18.34 -1.89 23.28
CA GLU A 140 -18.92 -1.77 24.61
C GLU A 140 -20.45 -1.79 24.55
N ASP A 141 -21.06 -1.00 23.66
CA ASP A 141 -22.50 -0.99 23.44
C ASP A 141 -23.01 -2.36 22.98
N GLY A 142 -22.28 -3.04 22.09
CA GLY A 142 -22.58 -4.40 21.66
C GLY A 142 -22.51 -5.41 22.80
N LYS A 143 -21.50 -5.33 23.65
CA LYS A 143 -21.37 -6.17 24.86
C LYS A 143 -22.53 -5.94 25.85
N LYS A 144 -22.98 -4.69 26.00
CA LYS A 144 -24.14 -4.37 26.86
C LYS A 144 -25.41 -4.99 26.29
N GLN A 145 -25.67 -4.82 25.00
CA GLN A 145 -26.82 -5.43 24.32
C GLN A 145 -26.79 -6.96 24.45
N LEU A 146 -25.62 -7.57 24.31
CA LEU A 146 -25.44 -9.01 24.44
C LEU A 146 -25.79 -9.48 25.87
N ARG A 147 -25.30 -8.77 26.91
CA ARG A 147 -25.64 -9.10 28.32
C ARG A 147 -27.15 -8.99 28.56
N ASP A 148 -27.80 -7.94 28.07
CA ASP A 148 -29.23 -7.73 28.24
C ASP A 148 -30.05 -8.81 27.53
N ALA A 149 -29.61 -9.23 26.33
CA ALA A 149 -30.25 -10.30 25.59
C ALA A 149 -29.99 -11.66 26.23
N GLN A 150 -28.82 -11.93 26.77
CA GLN A 150 -28.53 -13.17 27.52
C GLN A 150 -29.42 -13.28 28.76
N LYS A 151 -29.56 -12.20 29.51
CA LYS A 151 -30.46 -12.18 30.67
C LYS A 151 -31.90 -12.52 30.29
N LYS A 152 -32.39 -11.96 29.18
CA LYS A 152 -33.75 -12.30 28.69
C LYS A 152 -33.87 -13.78 28.29
N ALA A 153 -32.82 -14.33 27.69
CA ALA A 153 -32.79 -15.74 27.32
C ALA A 153 -32.78 -16.63 28.58
N ASP A 154 -32.01 -16.28 29.61
CA ASP A 154 -31.96 -17.00 30.89
C ASP A 154 -33.28 -16.91 31.63
N ASP A 155 -33.93 -15.74 31.66
CA ASP A 155 -35.27 -15.55 32.23
C ASP A 155 -36.32 -16.41 31.46
N GLY A 156 -36.25 -16.43 30.14
CA GLY A 156 -37.10 -17.28 29.29
C GLY A 156 -36.91 -18.78 29.57
N LYS A 157 -35.67 -19.20 29.76
CA LYS A 157 -35.35 -20.59 30.12
C LYS A 157 -35.95 -20.97 31.48
N ALA A 158 -35.82 -20.09 32.48
CA ALA A 158 -36.41 -20.31 33.80
C ALA A 158 -37.95 -20.41 33.74
N GLN A 159 -38.60 -19.56 32.92
CA GLN A 159 -40.05 -19.64 32.69
C GLN A 159 -40.48 -20.95 32.03
N LEU A 160 -39.74 -21.44 31.04
CA LEU A 160 -40.00 -22.70 30.36
C LEU A 160 -39.78 -23.90 31.27
N GLU A 161 -38.80 -23.88 32.14
CA GLU A 161 -38.57 -24.89 33.17
C GLU A 161 -39.73 -24.92 34.19
N ALA A 162 -40.21 -23.76 34.62
CA ALA A 162 -41.35 -23.65 35.50
C ALA A 162 -42.65 -24.18 34.82
N ALA A 163 -42.88 -23.81 33.57
CA ALA A 163 -44.04 -24.31 32.78
C ALA A 163 -43.97 -25.81 32.60
N GLN A 164 -42.81 -26.39 32.37
CA GLN A 164 -42.64 -27.85 32.27
C GLN A 164 -42.98 -28.54 33.59
N LYS A 165 -42.49 -28.02 34.71
CA LYS A 165 -42.79 -28.56 36.04
C LYS A 165 -44.31 -28.54 36.33
N GLN A 166 -45.00 -27.44 35.97
CA GLN A 166 -46.45 -27.33 36.10
C GLN A 166 -47.18 -28.36 35.23
N LEU A 167 -46.73 -28.55 33.99
CA LEU A 167 -47.31 -29.54 33.07
C LEU A 167 -47.10 -30.98 33.59
N ASP A 168 -45.93 -31.28 34.14
CA ASP A 168 -45.64 -32.60 34.70
C ASP A 168 -46.48 -32.86 35.95
N ALA A 169 -46.67 -31.87 36.82
CA ALA A 169 -47.58 -31.97 37.98
C ALA A 169 -49.04 -32.17 37.55
N ALA A 170 -49.49 -31.45 36.51
CA ALA A 170 -50.85 -31.64 35.95
C ALA A 170 -51.05 -33.04 35.35
N ARG A 171 -50.02 -33.61 34.73
CA ARG A 171 -50.06 -35.01 34.25
C ARG A 171 -50.20 -36.01 35.36
N GLU A 172 -49.45 -35.85 36.45
CA GLU A 172 -49.53 -36.71 37.63
C GLU A 172 -50.89 -36.60 38.32
N GLN A 173 -51.46 -35.41 38.46
CA GLN A 173 -52.82 -35.22 38.97
C GLN A 173 -53.87 -35.86 38.09
N ALA A 174 -53.80 -35.70 36.79
CA ALA A 174 -54.70 -36.30 35.82
C ALA A 174 -54.63 -37.85 35.88
N ARG A 175 -53.41 -38.39 36.06
CA ARG A 175 -53.17 -39.81 36.25
C ARG A 175 -53.84 -40.35 37.54
N ALA A 176 -53.64 -39.66 38.65
CA ALA A 176 -54.17 -39.98 39.95
C ALA A 176 -55.74 -39.95 39.94
N ALA A 177 -56.31 -39.00 39.21
CA ALA A 177 -57.77 -38.83 39.05
C ALA A 177 -58.41 -39.78 38.02
N GLY A 178 -57.62 -40.59 37.30
CA GLY A 178 -58.12 -41.43 36.20
C GLY A 178 -58.58 -40.66 34.95
N ALA A 179 -58.23 -39.35 34.88
CA ALA A 179 -58.65 -38.41 33.82
C ALA A 179 -57.59 -38.22 32.73
N LEU A 180 -56.52 -38.99 32.74
CA LEU A 180 -55.41 -38.81 31.85
C LEU A 180 -55.78 -38.88 30.35
N GLU A 181 -56.64 -39.78 29.99
CA GLU A 181 -57.11 -39.99 28.60
C GLU A 181 -57.96 -38.82 28.11
N SER A 182 -58.83 -38.27 28.96
CA SER A 182 -59.70 -37.13 28.62
C SER A 182 -58.91 -35.81 28.53
N MET A 183 -57.74 -35.69 29.20
CA MET A 183 -56.86 -34.52 29.20
C MET A 183 -55.69 -34.68 28.24
N ARG A 184 -55.54 -35.81 27.56
CA ARG A 184 -54.37 -36.13 26.74
C ARG A 184 -54.07 -35.10 25.64
N GLU A 185 -55.09 -34.66 24.90
CA GLU A 185 -54.98 -33.73 23.83
C GLU A 185 -54.53 -32.33 24.36
N GLN A 186 -55.12 -31.88 25.47
CA GLN A 186 -54.78 -30.61 26.12
C GLN A 186 -53.34 -30.60 26.66
N LEU A 187 -52.95 -31.65 27.36
CA LEU A 187 -51.59 -31.79 27.90
C LEU A 187 -50.56 -31.96 26.79
N GLY A 188 -50.94 -32.61 25.68
CA GLY A 188 -50.11 -32.74 24.49
C GLY A 188 -49.87 -31.41 23.78
N SER A 189 -50.92 -30.60 23.67
CA SER A 189 -50.79 -29.25 23.04
C SER A 189 -49.94 -28.32 23.86
N GLN A 190 -50.05 -28.34 25.19
CA GLN A 190 -49.19 -27.57 26.08
C GLN A 190 -47.72 -28.01 25.98
N GLN A 191 -47.47 -29.32 25.91
CA GLN A 191 -46.09 -29.80 25.69
C GLN A 191 -45.52 -29.30 24.35
N ALA A 192 -46.29 -29.40 23.27
CA ALA A 192 -45.85 -28.91 21.96
C ALA A 192 -45.51 -27.41 21.96
N GLN A 193 -46.26 -26.59 22.72
CA GLN A 193 -45.96 -25.18 22.90
C GLN A 193 -44.63 -24.94 23.64
N ILE A 194 -44.41 -25.68 24.73
CA ILE A 194 -43.15 -25.60 25.49
C ILE A 194 -41.97 -26.00 24.60
N ASP A 195 -42.11 -27.09 23.85
CA ASP A 195 -41.07 -27.60 22.96
C ASP A 195 -40.75 -26.60 21.81
N ALA A 196 -41.78 -25.97 21.23
CA ALA A 196 -41.62 -24.92 20.24
C ALA A 196 -40.87 -23.68 20.80
N GLN A 197 -41.25 -23.28 22.01
CA GLN A 197 -40.56 -22.14 22.67
C GLN A 197 -39.11 -22.47 23.05
N ARG A 198 -38.86 -23.73 23.48
CA ARG A 198 -37.45 -24.18 23.70
C ARG A 198 -36.62 -24.14 22.41
N ALA A 199 -37.18 -24.57 21.31
CA ALA A 199 -36.51 -24.53 20.01
C ALA A 199 -36.17 -23.09 19.61
N GLN A 200 -37.11 -22.15 19.80
CA GLN A 200 -36.85 -20.72 19.54
C GLN A 200 -35.78 -20.16 20.46
N LEU A 201 -35.79 -20.51 21.75
CA LEU A 201 -34.79 -20.09 22.72
C LEU A 201 -33.40 -20.62 22.38
N ALA A 202 -33.30 -21.87 21.95
CA ALA A 202 -32.05 -22.49 21.52
C ALA A 202 -31.46 -21.79 20.29
N GLU A 203 -32.32 -21.43 19.32
CA GLU A 203 -31.85 -20.67 18.16
C GLU A 203 -31.40 -19.24 18.54
N SER A 204 -32.15 -18.59 19.45
CA SER A 204 -31.74 -17.28 19.99
C SER A 204 -30.40 -17.35 20.73
N GLN A 205 -30.18 -18.41 21.53
CA GLN A 205 -28.91 -18.63 22.23
C GLN A 205 -27.76 -18.78 21.24
N LYS A 206 -27.92 -19.54 20.18
CA LYS A 206 -26.93 -19.71 19.13
C LYS A 206 -26.56 -18.38 18.45
N GLN A 207 -27.55 -17.51 18.21
CA GLN A 207 -27.31 -16.18 17.66
C GLN A 207 -26.54 -15.30 18.64
N LEU A 208 -26.84 -15.40 19.95
CA LEU A 208 -26.10 -14.67 20.98
C LEU A 208 -24.64 -15.14 21.08
N ASP A 209 -24.40 -16.44 21.02
CA ASP A 209 -23.05 -17.02 21.04
C ASP A 209 -22.24 -16.57 19.82
N THR A 210 -22.88 -16.53 18.64
CA THR A 210 -22.25 -16.01 17.41
C THR A 210 -21.86 -14.52 17.56
N LYS A 211 -22.78 -13.70 18.05
CA LYS A 211 -22.50 -12.27 18.29
C LYS A 211 -21.41 -12.05 19.34
N ALA A 212 -21.38 -12.90 20.39
CA ALA A 212 -20.34 -12.86 21.39
C ALA A 212 -18.95 -13.13 20.77
N ALA A 213 -18.87 -14.13 19.91
CA ALA A 213 -17.63 -14.47 19.19
C ALA A 213 -17.19 -13.35 18.25
N GLU A 214 -18.11 -12.73 17.50
CA GLU A 214 -17.81 -11.59 16.61
C GLU A 214 -17.29 -10.37 17.39
N LEU A 215 -17.90 -10.04 18.53
CA LEU A 215 -17.45 -8.94 19.39
C LEU A 215 -16.08 -9.23 19.99
N ALA A 216 -15.81 -10.44 20.42
CA ALA A 216 -14.52 -10.83 20.97
C ALA A 216 -13.41 -10.80 19.88
N ASP A 217 -13.71 -11.21 18.65
CA ASP A 217 -12.78 -11.14 17.52
C ASP A 217 -12.48 -9.68 17.15
N SER A 218 -13.53 -8.84 17.12
CA SER A 218 -13.39 -7.41 16.86
C SER A 218 -12.51 -6.72 17.91
N GLU A 219 -12.73 -7.02 19.20
CA GLU A 219 -11.92 -6.50 20.30
C GLU A 219 -10.45 -6.94 20.18
N LYS A 220 -10.21 -8.19 19.84
CA LYS A 220 -8.86 -8.75 19.66
C LYS A 220 -8.11 -8.10 18.49
N LYS A 221 -8.81 -7.79 17.40
CA LYS A 221 -8.23 -7.16 16.20
C LYS A 221 -7.99 -5.66 16.35
N LEU A 222 -8.68 -5.01 17.28
CA LEU A 222 -8.62 -3.56 17.47
C LEU A 222 -7.19 -3.02 17.65
N PRO A 223 -6.33 -3.57 18.55
CA PRO A 223 -4.97 -3.06 18.73
C PRO A 223 -4.08 -3.27 17.50
N GLU A 224 -4.29 -4.35 16.74
CA GLU A 224 -3.58 -4.59 15.50
C GLU A 224 -3.95 -3.55 14.43
N GLN A 225 -5.23 -3.26 14.28
CA GLN A 225 -5.74 -2.23 13.38
C GLN A 225 -5.23 -0.83 13.77
N GLN A 226 -5.17 -0.53 15.08
CA GLN A 226 -4.59 0.71 15.58
C GLN A 226 -3.11 0.83 15.23
N ALA A 227 -2.34 -0.25 15.41
CA ALA A 227 -0.92 -0.26 15.07
C ALA A 227 -0.68 -0.13 13.55
N GLU A 228 -1.51 -0.77 12.73
CA GLU A 228 -1.44 -0.64 11.28
C GLU A 228 -1.76 0.79 10.83
N LEU A 229 -2.81 1.40 11.39
CA LEU A 229 -3.18 2.78 11.07
C LEU A 229 -2.08 3.75 11.49
N ALA A 230 -1.47 3.56 12.67
CA ALA A 230 -0.34 4.36 13.14
C ALA A 230 0.87 4.25 12.21
N ARG A 231 1.18 3.05 11.70
CA ARG A 231 2.24 2.86 10.71
C ARG A 231 1.93 3.57 9.39
N LYS A 232 0.71 3.49 8.90
CA LYS A 232 0.27 4.20 7.69
C LYS A 232 0.33 5.71 7.88
N SER A 233 -0.06 6.22 9.06
CA SER A 233 0.07 7.64 9.40
C SER A 233 1.53 8.08 9.37
N ALA A 234 2.41 7.35 10.05
CA ALA A 234 3.83 7.68 10.09
C ALA A 234 4.47 7.66 8.67
N LEU A 235 4.06 6.73 7.81
CA LEU A 235 4.52 6.69 6.43
C LEU A 235 4.05 7.90 5.62
N LEU A 236 2.79 8.30 5.77
CA LEU A 236 2.24 9.49 5.12
C LEU A 236 2.85 10.79 5.66
N ASP A 237 3.19 10.84 6.96
CA ASP A 237 3.87 11.98 7.56
C ASP A 237 5.28 12.17 6.99
N LEU A 238 6.00 11.07 6.66
CA LEU A 238 7.30 11.14 5.97
C LEU A 238 7.17 11.74 4.56
N THR A 239 5.99 11.64 3.94
CA THR A 239 5.73 12.25 2.63
C THR A 239 5.12 13.65 2.72
N SER A 240 4.94 14.20 3.93
CA SER A 240 4.28 15.50 4.14
C SER A 240 5.03 16.65 3.49
N ASP A 241 6.36 16.59 3.50
CA ASP A 241 7.24 17.60 2.91
C ASP A 241 7.54 17.33 1.42
N TYR A 242 7.13 16.14 0.93
CA TYR A 242 7.31 15.78 -0.47
C TYR A 242 6.12 16.23 -1.29
N ARG A 243 6.31 17.34 -2.01
CA ARG A 243 5.31 17.88 -2.93
C ARG A 243 5.82 17.69 -4.36
N THR A 244 4.98 17.12 -5.19
CA THR A 244 5.21 17.00 -6.64
C THR A 244 4.66 18.18 -7.41
N VAL A 245 3.77 18.96 -6.78
CA VAL A 245 3.16 20.17 -7.33
C VAL A 245 3.30 21.30 -6.31
N SER A 246 3.62 22.50 -6.79
CA SER A 246 3.72 23.70 -5.94
C SER A 246 2.36 24.05 -5.28
N GLU A 247 2.41 24.80 -4.17
CA GLU A 247 1.23 25.14 -3.39
C GLU A 247 0.21 25.96 -4.17
N ASP A 248 0.69 26.84 -5.05
CA ASP A 248 -0.11 27.65 -5.98
C ASP A 248 -0.57 26.87 -7.23
N GLY A 249 -0.02 25.68 -7.44
CA GLY A 249 -0.31 24.83 -8.60
C GLY A 249 0.31 25.33 -9.91
N SER A 250 1.29 26.23 -9.87
CA SER A 250 1.95 26.79 -11.05
C SER A 250 3.15 25.97 -11.54
N THR A 251 3.66 25.07 -10.71
CA THR A 251 4.85 24.26 -10.99
C THR A 251 4.59 22.78 -10.62
N ALA A 252 5.04 21.86 -11.47
CA ALA A 252 5.00 20.43 -11.25
C ALA A 252 6.29 19.76 -11.69
#